data_3e499756e28d51217bfdb50c786d556d
#
_entry.id   3e499756e28d51217bfdb50c786d556d
#
_cell.length_a   1.000
_cell.length_b   1.000
_cell.length_c   1.000
_cell.angle_alpha   90.00
_cell.angle_beta   90.00
_cell.angle_gamma   90.00
#
_symmetry.space_group_name_H-M   'P 1'
#
loop_
_entity.id
_entity.type
_entity.pdbx_description
1 polymer ?
#
loop_
_entity_poly.entity_id
_entity_poly.type
_entity_poly.pdbx_seq_one_letter_code
_entity_poly.pdbx_strand_id
1 'polypeptide(L)'
;MQLLSLNCESFRNLSSVSIAPHPRFNILEGHNGQGKTNVLEAIYLLGALRSFREVRTKGLIQWEQDTAIVRGRVARRGVERELGVELSRRGRRAVTDGKVVARLSDYFGHLHLVVFAPEDLSLSKGGPSGRRRFLDRSIFQVVPSYFDEMRAYQKALKHRNELLRKSSGSIDPVLMATFDEALVQRGAMVLWRRLSFLERFIPVVEGVFEELTGGGHTLGLRYDGLVSELSDEETIREAFRERLSASITTDQRRRYTTKGPHIDDIVITLDDHVARSHASQGQHRAMALALKIAELRLAEATLEAPPILLLDDVSSELDERRNAQLMASLDAGDGQVFVTTTDRRWIQVNGDMQVFSVQAGHLSPSPG
;
A
#
# COMPACT_ATOMS: atom_id res chain seq x y z
N MET A 1 -8.40 15.96 3.67
CA MET A 1 -9.30 14.91 3.14
C MET A 1 -9.98 14.23 4.31
N GLN A 2 -11.27 13.90 4.20
CA GLN A 2 -12.03 13.33 5.30
C GLN A 2 -13.01 12.26 4.80
N LEU A 3 -13.16 11.19 5.55
CA LEU A 3 -14.25 10.22 5.45
C LEU A 3 -15.37 10.72 6.37
N LEU A 4 -16.50 11.10 5.79
CA LEU A 4 -17.65 11.67 6.53
C LEU A 4 -18.62 10.60 7.03
N SER A 5 -18.72 9.47 6.29
CA SER A 5 -19.52 8.32 6.71
C SER A 5 -18.94 7.03 6.15
N LEU A 6 -19.12 5.93 6.88
CA LEU A 6 -18.79 4.59 6.43
C LEU A 6 -19.99 3.68 6.68
N ASN A 7 -20.41 2.96 5.65
CA ASN A 7 -21.45 1.94 5.69
C ASN A 7 -20.90 0.63 5.14
N CYS A 8 -21.03 -0.45 5.90
CA CYS A 8 -20.61 -1.78 5.49
C CYS A 8 -21.77 -2.77 5.66
N GLU A 9 -21.96 -3.63 4.68
CA GLU A 9 -22.91 -4.71 4.70
C GLU A 9 -22.21 -6.01 4.33
N SER A 10 -22.32 -7.03 5.18
CA SER A 10 -21.78 -8.38 4.96
C SER A 10 -20.27 -8.41 4.61
N PHE A 11 -19.49 -7.49 5.21
CA PHE A 11 -18.06 -7.39 4.98
C PHE A 11 -17.28 -8.02 6.14
N ARG A 12 -16.55 -9.11 5.89
CA ARG A 12 -15.85 -9.86 6.94
C ARG A 12 -16.81 -10.30 8.05
N ASN A 13 -16.56 -9.86 9.29
CA ASN A 13 -17.48 -10.05 10.42
C ASN A 13 -18.40 -8.84 10.66
N LEU A 14 -18.34 -7.81 9.81
CA LEU A 14 -19.20 -6.63 9.88
C LEU A 14 -20.50 -6.92 9.13
N SER A 15 -21.54 -7.31 9.85
CA SER A 15 -22.84 -7.67 9.24
C SER A 15 -23.56 -6.44 8.71
N SER A 16 -23.66 -5.39 9.55
CA SER A 16 -24.18 -4.08 9.19
C SER A 16 -23.53 -3.05 10.11
N VAL A 17 -22.76 -2.14 9.53
CA VAL A 17 -22.07 -1.05 10.23
C VAL A 17 -22.41 0.26 9.56
N SER A 18 -22.76 1.28 10.37
CA SER A 18 -22.95 2.64 9.91
C SER A 18 -22.36 3.58 10.95
N ILE A 19 -21.34 4.34 10.56
CA ILE A 19 -20.67 5.31 11.43
C ILE A 19 -20.46 6.65 10.73
N ALA A 20 -20.43 7.73 11.51
CA ALA A 20 -19.97 9.06 11.13
C ALA A 20 -18.66 9.34 11.88
N PRO A 21 -17.50 9.21 11.24
CA PRO A 21 -16.22 9.43 11.90
C PRO A 21 -15.98 10.89 12.26
N HIS A 22 -15.21 11.10 13.33
CA HIS A 22 -14.70 12.43 13.69
C HIS A 22 -13.68 12.93 12.64
N PRO A 23 -13.61 14.23 12.36
CA PRO A 23 -12.67 14.80 11.39
C PRO A 23 -11.19 14.56 11.72
N ARG A 24 -10.84 14.36 12.99
CA ARG A 24 -9.46 14.15 13.45
C ARG A 24 -9.21 12.72 13.88
N PHE A 25 -9.44 12.38 15.14
CA PHE A 25 -9.08 11.07 15.67
C PHE A 25 -10.31 10.18 15.86
N ASN A 26 -10.19 8.94 15.39
CA ASN A 26 -11.18 7.88 15.51
C ASN A 26 -10.52 6.66 16.12
N ILE A 27 -10.88 6.33 17.34
CA ILE A 27 -10.31 5.21 18.08
C ILE A 27 -11.29 4.04 18.05
N LEU A 28 -10.85 2.91 17.51
CA LEU A 28 -11.61 1.66 17.48
C LEU A 28 -11.07 0.78 18.60
N GLU A 29 -11.78 0.74 19.74
CA GLU A 29 -11.38 -0.01 20.94
C GLU A 29 -12.15 -1.33 21.04
N GLY A 30 -11.48 -2.38 21.47
CA GLY A 30 -12.11 -3.69 21.72
C GLY A 30 -11.10 -4.82 21.78
N HIS A 31 -11.51 -5.99 22.26
CA HIS A 31 -10.65 -7.16 22.32
C HIS A 31 -10.19 -7.64 20.93
N ASN A 32 -9.17 -8.50 20.90
CA ASN A 32 -8.71 -9.08 19.64
C ASN A 32 -9.80 -9.96 19.01
N GLY A 33 -9.86 -9.95 17.66
CA GLY A 33 -10.87 -10.71 16.91
C GLY A 33 -12.25 -10.06 16.81
N GLN A 34 -12.50 -8.91 17.44
CA GLN A 34 -13.82 -8.27 17.43
C GLN A 34 -14.18 -7.56 16.12
N GLY A 35 -13.23 -7.30 15.24
CA GLY A 35 -13.49 -6.67 13.93
C GLY A 35 -12.86 -5.29 13.75
N LYS A 36 -12.07 -4.80 14.68
CA LYS A 36 -11.36 -3.50 14.59
C LYS A 36 -10.61 -3.33 13.26
N THR A 37 -9.71 -4.28 12.96
CA THR A 37 -8.94 -4.33 11.71
C THR A 37 -9.86 -4.41 10.48
N ASN A 38 -11.03 -5.07 10.58
CA ASN A 38 -11.96 -5.20 9.46
C ASN A 38 -12.61 -3.86 9.11
N VAL A 39 -12.79 -2.95 10.09
CA VAL A 39 -13.23 -1.57 9.83
C VAL A 39 -12.17 -0.81 9.06
N LEU A 40 -10.90 -0.86 9.48
CA LEU A 40 -9.79 -0.25 8.73
C LEU A 40 -9.66 -0.84 7.33
N GLU A 41 -9.86 -2.16 7.21
CA GLU A 41 -9.83 -2.85 5.92
C GLU A 41 -10.95 -2.38 4.99
N ALA A 42 -12.15 -2.10 5.52
CA ALA A 42 -13.27 -1.53 4.77
C ALA A 42 -12.94 -0.11 4.28
N ILE A 43 -12.39 0.75 5.15
CA ILE A 43 -11.95 2.10 4.76
C ILE A 43 -10.86 2.02 3.68
N TYR A 44 -9.88 1.13 3.86
CA TYR A 44 -8.81 0.95 2.89
C TYR A 44 -9.32 0.43 1.53
N LEU A 45 -10.30 -0.46 1.56
CA LEU A 45 -10.94 -0.98 0.35
C LEU A 45 -11.60 0.13 -0.47
N LEU A 46 -12.22 1.13 0.17
CA LEU A 46 -12.80 2.29 -0.53
C LEU A 46 -11.77 3.08 -1.31
N GLY A 47 -10.56 3.30 -0.80
CA GLY A 47 -9.54 4.07 -1.52
C GLY A 47 -8.71 3.26 -2.50
N ALA A 48 -8.41 1.98 -2.16
CA ALA A 48 -7.45 1.16 -2.89
C ALA A 48 -8.09 0.03 -3.72
N LEU A 49 -9.39 -0.18 -3.61
CA LEU A 49 -10.13 -1.30 -4.24
C LEU A 49 -9.53 -2.68 -3.95
N ARG A 50 -8.77 -2.83 -2.89
CA ARG A 50 -8.13 -4.07 -2.44
C ARG A 50 -7.95 -4.07 -0.94
N SER A 51 -7.77 -5.24 -0.35
CA SER A 51 -7.35 -5.38 1.04
C SER A 51 -5.85 -5.06 1.18
N PHE A 52 -5.44 -4.53 2.34
CA PHE A 52 -4.04 -4.44 2.71
C PHE A 52 -3.48 -5.77 3.27
N ARG A 53 -4.36 -6.72 3.63
CA ARG A 53 -4.03 -8.03 4.22
C ARG A 53 -3.89 -9.17 3.22
N GLU A 54 -3.68 -8.92 1.93
CA GLU A 54 -3.47 -9.93 0.87
C GLU A 54 -4.56 -11.00 0.73
N VAL A 55 -5.81 -10.64 0.93
CA VAL A 55 -6.91 -11.59 0.87
C VAL A 55 -7.59 -11.57 -0.49
N ARG A 56 -7.97 -12.73 -0.97
CA ARG A 56 -8.81 -12.85 -2.18
C ARG A 56 -10.19 -12.22 -1.92
N THR A 57 -10.81 -11.64 -2.94
CA THR A 57 -12.13 -10.97 -2.85
C THR A 57 -13.16 -11.82 -2.10
N LYS A 58 -13.21 -13.13 -2.33
CA LYS A 58 -14.11 -14.05 -1.62
C LYS A 58 -13.92 -14.04 -0.09
N GLY A 59 -12.68 -13.85 0.39
CA GLY A 59 -12.39 -13.78 1.82
C GLY A 59 -12.78 -12.45 2.47
N LEU A 60 -13.20 -11.44 1.71
CA LEU A 60 -13.72 -10.17 2.20
C LEU A 60 -15.24 -10.22 2.43
N ILE A 61 -15.93 -11.17 1.83
CA ILE A 61 -17.39 -11.37 1.98
C ILE A 61 -17.64 -12.17 3.25
N GLN A 62 -18.64 -11.79 4.02
CA GLN A 62 -19.05 -12.50 5.23
C GLN A 62 -19.39 -13.95 4.91
N TRP A 63 -19.11 -14.84 5.86
CA TRP A 63 -19.44 -16.26 5.72
C TRP A 63 -20.92 -16.43 5.41
N GLU A 64 -21.28 -17.37 4.51
CA GLU A 64 -22.62 -17.65 4.03
C GLU A 64 -23.29 -16.55 3.21
N GLN A 65 -22.62 -15.43 2.94
CA GLN A 65 -23.12 -14.38 2.04
C GLN A 65 -22.49 -14.49 0.64
N ASP A 66 -23.21 -14.01 -0.37
CA ASP A 66 -22.75 -13.99 -1.77
C ASP A 66 -22.12 -12.64 -2.16
N THR A 67 -22.47 -11.60 -1.43
CA THR A 67 -22.04 -10.23 -1.72
C THR A 67 -21.67 -9.49 -0.43
N ALA A 68 -20.83 -8.46 -0.57
CA ALA A 68 -20.61 -7.48 0.47
C ALA A 68 -20.56 -6.09 -0.17
N ILE A 69 -20.97 -5.09 0.60
CA ILE A 69 -21.01 -3.70 0.14
C ILE A 69 -20.28 -2.84 1.15
N VAL A 70 -19.39 -1.98 0.66
CA VAL A 70 -18.77 -0.93 1.45
C VAL A 70 -19.02 0.40 0.75
N ARG A 71 -19.62 1.37 1.46
CA ARG A 71 -19.87 2.72 0.97
C ARG A 71 -19.35 3.74 1.95
N GLY A 72 -18.90 4.90 1.44
CA GLY A 72 -18.46 6.00 2.27
C GLY A 72 -18.62 7.34 1.56
N ARG A 73 -19.06 8.35 2.30
CA ARG A 73 -18.98 9.74 1.85
C ARG A 73 -17.60 10.29 2.19
N VAL A 74 -16.94 10.87 1.22
CA VAL A 74 -15.61 11.47 1.38
C VAL A 74 -15.67 12.94 0.98
N ALA A 75 -14.96 13.79 1.73
CA ALA A 75 -14.79 15.19 1.41
C ALA A 75 -13.33 15.48 1.08
N ARG A 76 -13.12 16.17 -0.04
CA ARG A 76 -11.81 16.67 -0.46
C ARG A 76 -11.96 18.07 -1.01
N ARG A 77 -11.30 19.07 -0.41
CA ARG A 77 -11.35 20.49 -0.85
C ARG A 77 -12.77 21.03 -1.02
N GLY A 78 -13.65 20.73 -0.08
CA GLY A 78 -15.04 21.17 -0.12
C GLY A 78 -15.94 20.43 -1.13
N VAL A 79 -15.41 19.46 -1.87
CA VAL A 79 -16.20 18.60 -2.76
C VAL A 79 -16.48 17.27 -2.06
N GLU A 80 -17.74 16.94 -1.90
CA GLU A 80 -18.18 15.64 -1.39
C GLU A 80 -18.44 14.66 -2.53
N ARG A 81 -18.09 13.38 -2.31
CA ARG A 81 -18.37 12.26 -3.20
C ARG A 81 -18.82 11.06 -2.40
N GLU A 82 -19.71 10.28 -2.96
CA GLU A 82 -20.01 8.95 -2.45
C GLU A 82 -19.18 7.92 -3.21
N LEU A 83 -18.34 7.17 -2.49
CA LEU A 83 -17.58 6.05 -3.01
C LEU A 83 -18.21 4.75 -2.54
N GLY A 84 -18.25 3.75 -3.42
CA GLY A 84 -18.77 2.43 -3.11
C GLY A 84 -17.94 1.31 -3.75
N VAL A 85 -17.85 0.20 -3.05
CA VAL A 85 -17.28 -1.05 -3.54
C VAL A 85 -18.25 -2.17 -3.29
N GLU A 86 -18.73 -2.79 -4.36
CA GLU A 86 -19.56 -3.97 -4.34
C GLU A 86 -18.69 -5.19 -4.61
N LEU A 87 -18.68 -6.13 -3.69
CA LEU A 87 -17.95 -7.39 -3.78
C LEU A 87 -18.91 -8.52 -4.11
N SER A 88 -18.50 -9.43 -4.98
CA SER A 88 -19.21 -10.67 -5.28
C SER A 88 -18.22 -11.80 -5.51
N ARG A 89 -18.71 -13.03 -5.59
CA ARG A 89 -17.88 -14.19 -5.95
C ARG A 89 -17.22 -14.05 -7.33
N ARG A 90 -17.78 -13.22 -8.23
CA ARG A 90 -17.28 -12.96 -9.59
C ARG A 90 -16.23 -11.85 -9.66
N GLY A 91 -16.10 -11.04 -8.60
CA GLY A 91 -15.17 -9.92 -8.55
C GLY A 91 -15.70 -8.73 -7.77
N ARG A 92 -15.21 -7.55 -8.10
CA ARG A 92 -15.60 -6.28 -7.47
C ARG A 92 -16.03 -5.25 -8.51
N ARG A 93 -16.92 -4.36 -8.09
CA ARG A 93 -17.36 -3.18 -8.85
C ARG A 93 -17.10 -1.94 -8.01
N ALA A 94 -16.54 -0.90 -8.62
CA ALA A 94 -16.39 0.41 -8.02
C ALA A 94 -17.56 1.29 -8.44
N VAL A 95 -18.08 2.08 -7.51
CA VAL A 95 -19.22 2.98 -7.71
C VAL A 95 -18.83 4.37 -7.21
N THR A 96 -19.15 5.41 -7.96
CA THR A 96 -18.99 6.80 -7.54
C THR A 96 -20.28 7.55 -7.80
N ASP A 97 -20.84 8.20 -6.79
CA ASP A 97 -22.09 8.94 -6.83
C ASP A 97 -23.25 8.10 -7.43
N GLY A 98 -23.36 6.84 -7.00
CA GLY A 98 -24.37 5.89 -7.43
C GLY A 98 -24.14 5.28 -8.83
N LYS A 99 -23.07 5.65 -9.55
CA LYS A 99 -22.78 5.16 -10.90
C LYS A 99 -21.60 4.20 -10.89
N VAL A 100 -21.75 3.06 -11.57
CA VAL A 100 -20.65 2.10 -11.76
C VAL A 100 -19.56 2.74 -12.60
N VAL A 101 -18.32 2.70 -12.11
CA VAL A 101 -17.17 3.31 -12.76
C VAL A 101 -16.68 2.42 -13.91
N ALA A 102 -16.58 2.98 -15.10
CA ALA A 102 -16.11 2.26 -16.28
C ALA A 102 -14.58 2.07 -16.29
N ARG A 103 -13.83 3.07 -15.84
CA ARG A 103 -12.37 3.04 -15.75
C ARG A 103 -11.95 3.24 -14.30
N LEU A 104 -11.13 2.35 -13.77
CA LEU A 104 -10.67 2.44 -12.38
C LEU A 104 -9.84 3.70 -12.09
N SER A 105 -9.16 4.27 -13.11
CA SER A 105 -8.50 5.58 -13.03
C SER A 105 -9.46 6.70 -12.59
N ASP A 106 -10.75 6.63 -12.98
CA ASP A 106 -11.74 7.65 -12.65
C ASP A 106 -12.25 7.51 -11.18
N TYR A 107 -11.97 6.38 -10.57
CA TYR A 107 -12.27 6.11 -9.15
C TYR A 107 -11.13 6.52 -8.22
N PHE A 108 -9.90 6.27 -8.66
CA PHE A 108 -8.74 6.56 -7.82
C PHE A 108 -8.48 8.06 -7.69
N GLY A 109 -7.88 8.48 -6.58
CA GLY A 109 -7.59 9.87 -6.28
C GLY A 109 -8.68 10.60 -5.50
N HIS A 110 -9.86 9.99 -5.31
CA HIS A 110 -10.90 10.56 -4.45
C HIS A 110 -10.61 10.34 -2.96
N LEU A 111 -9.92 9.24 -2.62
CA LEU A 111 -9.57 8.88 -1.25
C LEU A 111 -8.14 8.35 -1.20
N HIS A 112 -7.24 9.09 -0.59
CA HIS A 112 -5.85 8.69 -0.36
C HIS A 112 -5.70 8.18 1.08
N LEU A 113 -5.04 7.04 1.24
CA LEU A 113 -4.94 6.32 2.50
C LEU A 113 -3.50 5.85 2.72
N VAL A 114 -2.94 6.15 3.88
CA VAL A 114 -1.72 5.50 4.35
C VAL A 114 -2.11 4.52 5.44
N VAL A 115 -1.73 3.26 5.31
CA VAL A 115 -1.98 2.25 6.33
C VAL A 115 -0.68 1.83 6.97
N PHE A 116 -0.67 1.74 8.28
CA PHE A 116 0.38 1.09 9.06
C PHE A 116 -0.23 -0.14 9.73
N ALA A 117 0.22 -1.31 9.33
CA ALA A 117 -0.24 -2.60 9.84
C ALA A 117 0.95 -3.41 10.39
N PRO A 118 0.72 -4.40 11.26
CA PRO A 118 1.78 -5.24 11.83
C PRO A 118 2.68 -5.89 10.78
N GLU A 119 2.15 -6.20 9.61
CA GLU A 119 2.91 -6.78 8.49
C GLU A 119 3.99 -5.82 7.96
N ASP A 120 3.81 -4.51 8.10
CA ASP A 120 4.79 -3.50 7.65
C ASP A 120 6.09 -3.58 8.48
N LEU A 121 6.03 -4.09 9.73
CA LEU A 121 7.21 -4.35 10.56
C LEU A 121 8.15 -5.40 9.96
N SER A 122 7.66 -6.22 9.05
CA SER A 122 8.44 -7.22 8.35
C SER A 122 9.16 -6.70 7.10
N LEU A 123 8.98 -5.43 6.69
CA LEU A 123 9.54 -4.88 5.44
C LEU A 123 11.06 -5.02 5.36
N SER A 124 11.77 -4.75 6.46
CA SER A 124 13.24 -4.86 6.52
C SER A 124 13.73 -6.31 6.71
N LYS A 125 12.88 -7.25 7.21
CA LYS A 125 13.21 -8.67 7.41
C LYS A 125 12.73 -9.55 6.28
N GLY A 126 11.59 -9.21 5.70
CA GLY A 126 10.87 -10.04 4.74
C GLY A 126 11.56 -10.17 3.39
N GLY A 127 10.89 -10.89 2.49
CA GLY A 127 11.36 -11.07 1.13
C GLY A 127 11.05 -9.87 0.21
N PRO A 128 11.62 -9.89 -1.02
CA PRO A 128 11.44 -8.82 -2.00
C PRO A 128 9.98 -8.50 -2.34
N SER A 129 9.11 -9.49 -2.29
CA SER A 129 7.68 -9.31 -2.64
C SER A 129 6.97 -8.31 -1.71
N GLY A 130 7.29 -8.32 -0.41
CA GLY A 130 6.74 -7.36 0.57
C GLY A 130 7.21 -5.94 0.26
N ARG A 131 8.49 -5.76 0.00
CA ARG A 131 9.08 -4.45 -0.33
C ARG A 131 8.58 -3.88 -1.65
N ARG A 132 8.45 -4.72 -2.69
CA ARG A 132 7.81 -4.28 -3.96
C ARG A 132 6.37 -3.84 -3.74
N ARG A 133 5.59 -4.58 -2.96
CA ARG A 133 4.20 -4.18 -2.66
C ARG A 133 4.11 -2.88 -1.88
N PHE A 134 5.00 -2.67 -0.92
CA PHE A 134 5.11 -1.41 -0.21
C PHE A 134 5.40 -0.27 -1.19
N LEU A 135 6.45 -0.39 -2.02
CA LEU A 135 6.81 0.61 -3.02
C LEU A 135 5.66 0.90 -3.98
N ASP A 136 5.07 -0.14 -4.58
CA ASP A 136 3.98 0.01 -5.55
C ASP A 136 2.74 0.65 -4.91
N ARG A 137 2.46 0.36 -3.63
CA ARG A 137 1.38 0.97 -2.86
C ARG A 137 1.64 2.45 -2.61
N SER A 138 2.86 2.80 -2.19
CA SER A 138 3.24 4.18 -1.90
C SER A 138 3.23 5.05 -3.16
N ILE A 139 3.73 4.54 -4.29
CA ILE A 139 3.66 5.24 -5.58
C ILE A 139 2.22 5.46 -6.00
N PHE A 140 1.37 4.44 -5.88
CA PHE A 140 -0.04 4.52 -6.27
C PHE A 140 -0.80 5.61 -5.49
N GLN A 141 -0.46 5.87 -4.23
CA GLN A 141 -1.09 6.93 -3.43
C GLN A 141 -0.83 8.32 -4.01
N VAL A 142 0.35 8.55 -4.58
CA VAL A 142 0.74 9.87 -5.10
C VAL A 142 0.64 9.98 -6.62
N VAL A 143 0.60 8.86 -7.33
CA VAL A 143 0.49 8.75 -8.80
C VAL A 143 -0.60 7.74 -9.17
N PRO A 144 -1.88 8.13 -9.22
CA PRO A 144 -2.99 7.21 -9.50
C PRO A 144 -2.88 6.47 -10.85
N SER A 145 -2.27 7.09 -11.89
CA SER A 145 -2.03 6.46 -13.20
C SER A 145 -1.13 5.23 -13.12
N TYR A 146 -0.28 5.14 -12.08
CA TYR A 146 0.59 3.99 -11.85
C TYR A 146 -0.17 2.65 -11.79
N PHE A 147 -1.43 2.68 -11.35
CA PHE A 147 -2.27 1.49 -11.35
C PHE A 147 -2.47 0.91 -12.76
N ASP A 148 -2.80 1.76 -13.74
CA ASP A 148 -3.01 1.32 -15.12
C ASP A 148 -1.68 0.93 -15.79
N GLU A 149 -0.59 1.66 -15.49
CA GLU A 149 0.77 1.35 -15.95
C GLU A 149 1.21 -0.03 -15.47
N MET A 150 1.07 -0.31 -14.16
CA MET A 150 1.39 -1.61 -13.57
C MET A 150 0.50 -2.74 -14.12
N ARG A 151 -0.80 -2.48 -14.31
CA ARG A 151 -1.73 -3.45 -14.89
C ARG A 151 -1.36 -3.79 -16.33
N ALA A 152 -0.99 -2.78 -17.13
CA ALA A 152 -0.54 -2.98 -18.50
C ALA A 152 0.75 -3.81 -18.56
N TYR A 153 1.72 -3.53 -17.67
CA TYR A 153 2.93 -4.33 -17.52
C TYR A 153 2.62 -5.78 -17.13
N GLN A 154 1.79 -6.01 -16.12
CA GLN A 154 1.41 -7.36 -15.70
C GLN A 154 0.72 -8.16 -16.81
N LYS A 155 -0.09 -7.50 -17.63
CA LYS A 155 -0.73 -8.11 -18.80
C LYS A 155 0.30 -8.53 -19.85
N ALA A 156 1.26 -7.64 -20.17
CA ALA A 156 2.34 -7.95 -21.12
C ALA A 156 3.20 -9.11 -20.60
N LEU A 157 3.58 -9.09 -19.32
CA LEU A 157 4.33 -10.16 -18.67
C LEU A 157 3.58 -11.50 -18.71
N LYS A 158 2.29 -11.50 -18.45
CA LYS A 158 1.46 -12.70 -18.54
C LYS A 158 1.47 -13.29 -19.95
N HIS A 159 1.27 -12.46 -20.98
CA HIS A 159 1.24 -12.92 -22.37
C HIS A 159 2.60 -13.49 -22.79
N ARG A 160 3.72 -12.80 -22.46
CA ARG A 160 5.06 -13.32 -22.73
C ARG A 160 5.30 -14.64 -22.01
N ASN A 161 4.94 -14.77 -20.75
CA ASN A 161 5.08 -16.01 -19.99
C ASN A 161 4.17 -17.14 -20.51
N GLU A 162 3.03 -16.84 -21.09
CA GLU A 162 2.17 -17.83 -21.77
C GLU A 162 2.83 -18.35 -23.05
N LEU A 163 3.48 -17.46 -23.85
CA LEU A 163 4.26 -17.87 -25.01
C LEU A 163 5.40 -18.80 -24.61
N LEU A 164 6.22 -18.40 -23.60
CA LEU A 164 7.32 -19.22 -23.08
C LEU A 164 6.88 -20.59 -22.58
N ARG A 165 5.68 -20.71 -22.00
CA ARG A 165 5.16 -21.99 -21.47
C ARG A 165 4.57 -22.91 -22.52
N LYS A 166 3.89 -22.35 -23.54
CA LYS A 166 3.19 -23.12 -24.56
C LYS A 166 4.12 -23.65 -25.64
N SER A 167 5.30 -23.07 -25.81
CA SER A 167 6.25 -23.48 -26.83
C SER A 167 6.90 -24.81 -26.44
N SER A 168 6.62 -25.85 -27.19
CA SER A 168 7.22 -27.18 -27.04
C SER A 168 8.52 -27.35 -27.89
N GLY A 169 8.98 -26.29 -28.55
CA GLY A 169 10.18 -26.23 -29.41
C GLY A 169 10.74 -24.81 -29.50
N SER A 170 11.35 -24.48 -30.66
CA SER A 170 11.81 -23.10 -30.91
C SER A 170 10.62 -22.15 -31.00
N ILE A 171 10.71 -21.01 -30.30
CA ILE A 171 9.74 -19.92 -30.41
C ILE A 171 10.09 -19.13 -31.70
N ASP A 172 9.08 -18.76 -32.48
CA ASP A 172 9.25 -17.82 -33.58
C ASP A 172 9.89 -16.51 -33.06
N PRO A 173 11.09 -16.14 -33.58
CA PRO A 173 11.80 -14.96 -33.13
C PRO A 173 11.01 -13.65 -33.33
N VAL A 174 10.22 -13.53 -34.39
CA VAL A 174 9.42 -12.34 -34.68
C VAL A 174 8.28 -12.18 -33.65
N LEU A 175 7.62 -13.31 -33.35
CA LEU A 175 6.56 -13.32 -32.33
C LEU A 175 7.14 -12.98 -30.94
N MET A 176 8.30 -13.56 -30.61
CA MET A 176 8.96 -13.28 -29.34
C MET A 176 9.37 -11.81 -29.22
N ALA A 177 9.96 -11.23 -30.27
CA ALA A 177 10.33 -9.81 -30.30
C ALA A 177 9.13 -8.88 -30.09
N THR A 178 7.95 -9.23 -30.62
CA THR A 178 6.72 -8.46 -30.42
C THR A 178 6.29 -8.42 -28.96
N PHE A 179 6.35 -9.57 -28.26
CA PHE A 179 6.04 -9.64 -26.83
C PHE A 179 7.11 -8.99 -25.96
N ASP A 180 8.38 -9.09 -26.36
CA ASP A 180 9.51 -8.44 -25.70
C ASP A 180 9.35 -6.92 -25.74
N GLU A 181 9.07 -6.34 -26.91
CA GLU A 181 8.89 -4.90 -27.05
C GLU A 181 7.70 -4.38 -26.26
N ALA A 182 6.57 -5.11 -26.26
CA ALA A 182 5.41 -4.75 -25.43
C ALA A 182 5.74 -4.77 -23.92
N LEU A 183 6.54 -5.73 -23.47
CA LEU A 183 6.99 -5.83 -22.08
C LEU A 183 7.96 -4.72 -21.72
N VAL A 184 8.93 -4.42 -22.59
CA VAL A 184 9.94 -3.38 -22.42
C VAL A 184 9.27 -2.01 -22.27
N GLN A 185 8.39 -1.63 -23.20
CA GLN A 185 7.68 -0.34 -23.13
C GLN A 185 6.93 -0.15 -21.82
N ARG A 186 6.17 -1.17 -21.38
CA ARG A 186 5.38 -1.08 -20.15
C ARG A 186 6.24 -1.17 -18.90
N GLY A 187 7.29 -1.97 -18.93
CA GLY A 187 8.18 -2.16 -17.78
C GLY A 187 9.13 -0.99 -17.56
N ALA A 188 9.59 -0.30 -18.61
CA ALA A 188 10.41 0.89 -18.49
C ALA A 188 9.65 2.01 -17.76
N MET A 189 8.37 2.23 -18.05
CA MET A 189 7.52 3.18 -17.34
C MET A 189 7.41 2.82 -15.84
N VAL A 190 7.18 1.54 -15.51
CA VAL A 190 7.13 1.09 -14.11
C VAL A 190 8.46 1.32 -13.39
N LEU A 191 9.60 1.03 -14.04
CA LEU A 191 10.94 1.26 -13.49
C LEU A 191 11.18 2.75 -13.27
N TRP A 192 10.89 3.59 -14.25
CA TRP A 192 11.02 5.03 -14.14
C TRP A 192 10.21 5.60 -12.98
N ARG A 193 8.96 5.18 -12.82
CA ARG A 193 8.11 5.57 -11.68
C ARG A 193 8.70 5.19 -10.33
N ARG A 194 9.23 3.96 -10.24
CA ARG A 194 9.84 3.47 -8.99
C ARG A 194 11.10 4.24 -8.63
N LEU A 195 11.99 4.46 -9.59
CA LEU A 195 13.23 5.20 -9.38
C LEU A 195 12.95 6.68 -9.05
N SER A 196 12.04 7.35 -9.79
CA SER A 196 11.62 8.72 -9.50
C SER A 196 10.97 8.87 -8.11
N PHE A 197 10.22 7.87 -7.67
CA PHE A 197 9.68 7.87 -6.32
C PHE A 197 10.80 7.71 -5.27
N LEU A 198 11.70 6.75 -5.45
CA LEU A 198 12.79 6.49 -4.51
C LEU A 198 13.76 7.65 -4.38
N GLU A 199 14.06 8.37 -5.45
CA GLU A 199 14.90 9.58 -5.42
C GLU A 199 14.35 10.62 -4.43
N ARG A 200 13.03 10.77 -4.36
CA ARG A 200 12.35 11.69 -3.43
C ARG A 200 12.15 11.06 -2.05
N PHE A 201 11.96 9.76 -1.99
CA PHE A 201 11.58 9.04 -0.78
C PHE A 201 12.78 8.77 0.13
N ILE A 202 13.94 8.40 -0.43
CA ILE A 202 15.14 8.02 0.33
C ILE A 202 15.57 9.13 1.31
N PRO A 203 15.75 10.40 0.90
CA PRO A 203 16.17 11.44 1.83
C PRO A 203 15.18 11.66 2.98
N VAL A 204 13.88 11.48 2.72
CA VAL A 204 12.83 11.61 3.75
C VAL A 204 12.92 10.46 4.75
N VAL A 205 13.13 9.23 4.29
CA VAL A 205 13.30 8.05 5.17
C VAL A 205 14.53 8.18 6.06
N GLU A 206 15.65 8.57 5.47
CA GLU A 206 16.93 8.76 6.20
C GLU A 206 16.77 9.81 7.30
N GLY A 207 16.18 10.96 6.99
CA GLY A 207 15.92 12.02 7.98
C GLY A 207 14.97 11.57 9.09
N VAL A 208 13.89 10.89 8.76
CA VAL A 208 12.97 10.33 9.77
C VAL A 208 13.66 9.29 10.64
N PHE A 209 14.49 8.44 10.06
CA PHE A 209 15.21 7.42 10.82
C PHE A 209 16.22 8.05 11.80
N GLU A 210 16.92 9.10 11.38
CA GLU A 210 17.80 9.89 12.24
C GLU A 210 17.04 10.53 13.41
N GLU A 211 15.88 11.15 13.13
CA GLU A 211 14.99 11.70 14.17
C GLU A 211 14.57 10.64 15.20
N LEU A 212 14.20 9.43 14.75
CA LEU A 212 13.74 8.34 15.61
C LEU A 212 14.85 7.71 16.46
N THR A 213 16.08 7.68 15.94
CA THR A 213 17.22 7.00 16.58
C THR A 213 18.16 7.94 17.30
N GLY A 214 18.05 9.26 17.06
CA GLY A 214 18.96 10.27 17.61
C GLY A 214 20.34 10.26 16.95
N GLY A 215 20.45 9.82 15.69
CA GLY A 215 21.70 9.88 14.90
C GLY A 215 22.70 8.76 15.18
N GLY A 216 22.31 7.72 15.94
CA GLY A 216 23.23 6.63 16.30
C GLY A 216 23.50 5.61 15.18
N HIS A 217 22.73 5.64 14.10
CA HIS A 217 22.81 4.70 12.98
C HIS A 217 22.39 5.35 11.67
N THR A 218 22.93 4.86 10.56
CA THR A 218 22.58 5.31 9.20
C THR A 218 21.72 4.28 8.50
N LEU A 219 20.53 4.70 8.07
CA LEU A 219 19.65 3.90 7.24
C LEU A 219 19.92 4.20 5.76
N GLY A 220 20.14 3.17 4.95
CA GLY A 220 20.25 3.30 3.50
C GLY A 220 19.19 2.48 2.77
N LEU A 221 18.72 3.00 1.63
CA LEU A 221 17.85 2.30 0.71
C LEU A 221 18.45 2.34 -0.69
N ARG A 222 18.49 1.21 -1.38
CA ARG A 222 18.96 1.11 -2.76
C ARG A 222 18.04 0.22 -3.58
N TYR A 223 17.67 0.69 -4.78
CA TYR A 223 16.97 -0.16 -5.74
C TYR A 223 17.93 -1.21 -6.30
N ASP A 224 17.58 -2.47 -6.20
CA ASP A 224 18.35 -3.61 -6.70
C ASP A 224 17.56 -4.30 -7.78
N GLY A 225 17.86 -3.94 -9.02
CA GLY A 225 17.07 -4.40 -10.14
C GLY A 225 17.80 -4.29 -11.46
N LEU A 226 17.00 -4.28 -12.50
CA LEU A 226 17.45 -4.20 -13.88
C LEU A 226 18.22 -2.87 -14.13
N VAL A 227 17.73 -1.78 -13.54
CA VAL A 227 18.38 -0.48 -13.51
C VAL A 227 18.35 -0.02 -12.06
N SER A 228 19.45 0.51 -11.54
CA SER A 228 19.59 0.89 -10.12
C SER A 228 19.49 2.41 -9.89
N GLU A 229 19.66 3.20 -10.92
CA GLU A 229 19.69 4.67 -10.84
C GLU A 229 18.64 5.28 -11.75
N LEU A 230 18.12 6.45 -11.33
CA LEU A 230 17.18 7.20 -12.15
C LEU A 230 17.88 7.76 -13.39
N SER A 231 17.25 7.55 -14.53
CA SER A 231 17.62 8.12 -15.83
C SER A 231 16.36 8.52 -16.58
N ASP A 232 16.49 9.05 -17.77
CA ASP A 232 15.33 9.26 -18.64
C ASP A 232 14.70 7.92 -19.06
N GLU A 233 13.41 7.98 -19.42
CA GLU A 233 12.63 6.77 -19.73
C GLU A 233 13.22 6.00 -20.93
N GLU A 234 13.82 6.69 -21.91
CA GLU A 234 14.39 6.02 -23.10
C GLU A 234 15.63 5.21 -22.73
N THR A 235 16.53 5.78 -21.93
CA THR A 235 17.72 5.07 -21.42
C THR A 235 17.32 3.83 -20.60
N ILE A 236 16.29 3.94 -19.76
CA ILE A 236 15.75 2.80 -19.00
C ILE A 236 15.18 1.75 -19.95
N ARG A 237 14.49 2.16 -21.02
CA ARG A 237 13.88 1.28 -22.01
C ARG A 237 14.95 0.50 -22.78
N GLU A 238 16.03 1.18 -23.19
CA GLU A 238 17.15 0.52 -23.88
C GLU A 238 17.84 -0.49 -22.97
N ALA A 239 18.18 -0.11 -21.74
CA ALA A 239 18.77 -1.01 -20.76
C ALA A 239 17.88 -2.24 -20.48
N PHE A 240 16.55 -2.04 -20.42
CA PHE A 240 15.62 -3.16 -20.26
C PHE A 240 15.61 -4.07 -21.47
N ARG A 241 15.61 -3.51 -22.70
CA ARG A 241 15.65 -4.28 -23.94
C ARG A 241 16.90 -5.15 -24.01
N GLU A 242 18.07 -4.60 -23.72
CA GLU A 242 19.33 -5.33 -23.68
C GLU A 242 19.32 -6.49 -22.67
N ARG A 243 18.91 -6.20 -21.44
CA ARG A 243 18.87 -7.21 -20.37
C ARG A 243 17.86 -8.31 -20.64
N LEU A 244 16.71 -7.97 -21.24
CA LEU A 244 15.69 -8.95 -21.61
C LEU A 244 16.18 -9.85 -22.74
N SER A 245 16.80 -9.27 -23.79
CA SER A 245 17.42 -10.00 -24.88
C SER A 245 18.53 -10.96 -24.39
N ALA A 246 19.41 -10.50 -23.52
CA ALA A 246 20.46 -11.33 -22.93
C ALA A 246 19.91 -12.49 -22.07
N SER A 247 18.67 -12.39 -21.55
CA SER A 247 18.06 -13.43 -20.73
C SER A 247 17.24 -14.46 -21.50
N ILE A 248 17.06 -14.32 -22.82
CA ILE A 248 16.10 -15.11 -23.62
C ILE A 248 16.30 -16.63 -23.49
N THR A 249 17.54 -17.10 -23.55
CA THR A 249 17.86 -18.54 -23.41
C THR A 249 17.50 -19.07 -22.03
N THR A 250 17.72 -18.25 -20.99
CA THR A 250 17.36 -18.59 -19.62
C THR A 250 15.85 -18.61 -19.44
N ASP A 251 15.15 -17.62 -19.99
CA ASP A 251 13.70 -17.51 -19.94
C ASP A 251 13.01 -18.68 -20.64
N GLN A 252 13.49 -19.08 -21.82
CA GLN A 252 13.00 -20.24 -22.55
C GLN A 252 13.18 -21.53 -21.74
N ARG A 253 14.37 -21.74 -21.15
CA ARG A 253 14.64 -22.91 -20.29
C ARG A 253 13.77 -22.95 -19.06
N ARG A 254 13.56 -21.79 -18.40
CA ARG A 254 12.76 -21.64 -17.18
C ARG A 254 11.27 -21.54 -17.46
N ARG A 255 10.85 -21.25 -18.68
CA ARG A 255 9.47 -21.04 -19.14
C ARG A 255 8.77 -19.85 -18.45
N TYR A 256 9.54 -18.86 -18.01
CA TYR A 256 9.05 -17.58 -17.48
C TYR A 256 10.13 -16.50 -17.60
N THR A 257 9.69 -15.25 -17.57
CA THR A 257 10.54 -14.06 -17.63
C THR A 257 11.34 -13.89 -16.36
N THR A 258 12.67 -13.79 -16.46
CA THR A 258 13.59 -13.71 -15.32
C THR A 258 14.19 -12.32 -15.11
N LYS A 259 13.79 -11.32 -15.88
CA LYS A 259 14.26 -9.93 -15.76
C LYS A 259 13.08 -8.97 -15.81
N GLY A 260 13.10 -7.93 -14.98
CA GLY A 260 12.11 -6.85 -14.97
C GLY A 260 11.54 -6.53 -13.59
N PRO A 261 10.74 -5.47 -13.49
CA PRO A 261 10.25 -4.90 -12.22
C PRO A 261 9.47 -5.89 -11.32
N HIS A 262 8.98 -7.00 -11.87
CA HIS A 262 8.28 -8.04 -11.07
C HIS A 262 9.20 -8.87 -10.17
N ILE A 263 10.52 -8.84 -10.40
CA ILE A 263 11.52 -9.55 -9.60
C ILE A 263 12.52 -8.65 -8.89
N ASP A 264 12.60 -7.37 -9.25
CA ASP A 264 13.49 -6.41 -8.62
C ASP A 264 13.24 -6.27 -7.10
N ASP A 265 14.17 -5.68 -6.37
CA ASP A 265 14.09 -5.51 -4.92
C ASP A 265 14.47 -4.08 -4.49
N ILE A 266 14.22 -3.78 -3.22
CA ILE A 266 14.78 -2.64 -2.50
C ILE A 266 15.63 -3.20 -1.39
N VAL A 267 16.94 -3.00 -1.48
CA VAL A 267 17.86 -3.38 -0.41
C VAL A 267 17.83 -2.30 0.66
N ILE A 268 17.57 -2.70 1.89
CA ILE A 268 17.60 -1.85 3.07
C ILE A 268 18.88 -2.17 3.83
N THR A 269 19.69 -1.16 4.10
CA THR A 269 20.93 -1.28 4.85
C THR A 269 20.88 -0.48 6.14
N LEU A 270 21.62 -0.92 7.14
CA LEU A 270 21.89 -0.23 8.38
C LEU A 270 23.40 -0.21 8.58
N ASP A 271 24.00 0.99 8.66
CA ASP A 271 25.45 1.16 8.74
C ASP A 271 26.18 0.37 7.63
N ASP A 272 25.71 0.52 6.38
CA ASP A 272 26.19 -0.15 5.16
C ASP A 272 26.04 -1.67 5.12
N HIS A 273 25.46 -2.28 6.15
CA HIS A 273 25.20 -3.73 6.19
C HIS A 273 23.74 -4.04 5.87
N VAL A 274 23.48 -5.13 5.12
CA VAL A 274 22.12 -5.54 4.78
C VAL A 274 21.31 -5.77 6.07
N ALA A 275 20.29 -4.94 6.28
CA ALA A 275 19.51 -4.91 7.52
C ALA A 275 18.90 -6.28 7.89
N ARG A 276 18.46 -7.04 6.90
CA ARG A 276 17.84 -8.35 7.10
C ARG A 276 18.68 -9.32 7.94
N SER A 277 20.00 -9.27 7.81
CA SER A 277 20.93 -10.21 8.45
C SER A 277 21.67 -9.62 9.66
N HIS A 278 21.65 -8.29 9.84
CA HIS A 278 22.49 -7.63 10.84
C HIS A 278 21.70 -6.83 11.89
N ALA A 279 20.48 -6.36 11.55
CA ALA A 279 19.75 -5.50 12.45
C ALA A 279 19.05 -6.28 13.58
N SER A 280 19.02 -5.69 14.76
CA SER A 280 18.24 -6.17 15.91
C SER A 280 16.73 -5.99 15.70
N GLN A 281 15.91 -6.64 16.53
CA GLN A 281 14.46 -6.47 16.44
C GLN A 281 14.01 -5.01 16.64
N GLY A 282 14.62 -4.30 17.59
CA GLY A 282 14.34 -2.89 17.83
C GLY A 282 14.71 -2.01 16.64
N GLN A 283 15.84 -2.28 15.97
CA GLN A 283 16.23 -1.57 14.76
C GLN A 283 15.28 -1.85 13.59
N HIS A 284 14.82 -3.08 13.42
CA HIS A 284 13.80 -3.40 12.41
C HIS A 284 12.48 -2.65 12.62
N ARG A 285 12.03 -2.50 13.88
CA ARG A 285 10.85 -1.70 14.22
C ARG A 285 11.07 -0.24 13.91
N ALA A 286 12.25 0.33 14.24
CA ALA A 286 12.58 1.71 13.92
C ALA A 286 12.60 1.97 12.40
N MET A 287 13.21 1.07 11.62
CA MET A 287 13.22 1.15 10.16
C MET A 287 11.81 1.09 9.57
N ALA A 288 10.96 0.17 10.04
CA ALA A 288 9.58 0.06 9.58
C ALA A 288 8.77 1.34 9.89
N LEU A 289 8.95 1.89 11.09
CA LEU A 289 8.32 3.14 11.50
C LEU A 289 8.82 4.31 10.63
N ALA A 290 10.14 4.40 10.39
CA ALA A 290 10.72 5.43 9.52
C ALA A 290 10.15 5.37 8.09
N LEU A 291 10.07 4.17 7.50
CA LEU A 291 9.46 3.97 6.19
C LEU A 291 8.01 4.44 6.13
N LYS A 292 7.23 4.20 7.19
CA LYS A 292 5.81 4.58 7.23
C LYS A 292 5.59 6.06 7.49
N ILE A 293 6.37 6.67 8.38
CA ILE A 293 6.32 8.13 8.60
C ILE A 293 6.78 8.87 7.33
N ALA A 294 7.82 8.37 6.67
CA ALA A 294 8.28 8.95 5.41
C ALA A 294 7.25 8.82 4.28
N GLU A 295 6.54 7.67 4.19
CA GLU A 295 5.42 7.49 3.26
C GLU A 295 4.34 8.55 3.50
N LEU A 296 3.96 8.80 4.77
CA LEU A 296 3.00 9.82 5.15
C LEU A 296 3.50 11.22 4.78
N ARG A 297 4.71 11.61 5.19
CA ARG A 297 5.30 12.93 4.91
C ARG A 297 5.41 13.20 3.40
N LEU A 298 5.85 12.21 2.61
CA LEU A 298 5.94 12.37 1.16
C LEU A 298 4.56 12.49 0.51
N ALA A 299 3.57 11.74 1.00
CA ALA A 299 2.19 11.86 0.54
C ALA A 299 1.60 13.24 0.87
N GLU A 300 1.79 13.74 2.08
CA GLU A 300 1.38 15.08 2.51
C GLU A 300 2.01 16.18 1.66
N ALA A 301 3.32 16.08 1.39
CA ALA A 301 4.04 17.04 0.55
C ALA A 301 3.64 16.99 -0.94
N THR A 302 3.10 15.86 -1.40
CA THR A 302 2.74 15.67 -2.82
C THR A 302 1.25 15.91 -3.07
N LEU A 303 0.40 15.53 -2.11
CA LEU A 303 -1.04 15.69 -2.20
C LEU A 303 -1.44 17.05 -1.65
N GLU A 304 -2.42 17.65 -2.28
CA GLU A 304 -2.91 18.97 -1.85
C GLU A 304 -3.78 18.93 -0.59
N ALA A 305 -4.03 17.73 -0.06
CA ALA A 305 -4.74 17.49 1.18
C ALA A 305 -4.15 16.26 1.86
N PRO A 306 -3.95 16.27 3.20
CA PRO A 306 -3.35 15.15 3.90
C PRO A 306 -4.17 13.86 3.67
N PRO A 307 -3.51 12.70 3.47
CA PRO A 307 -4.19 11.42 3.36
C PRO A 307 -4.83 11.04 4.70
N ILE A 308 -5.80 10.14 4.67
CA ILE A 308 -6.31 9.51 5.89
C ILE A 308 -5.33 8.45 6.35
N LEU A 309 -4.97 8.45 7.62
CA LEU A 309 -4.07 7.48 8.21
C LEU A 309 -4.85 6.37 8.92
N LEU A 310 -4.50 5.13 8.65
CA LEU A 310 -5.05 3.94 9.28
C LEU A 310 -3.95 3.24 10.08
N LEU A 311 -4.10 3.15 11.41
CA LEU A 311 -3.14 2.50 12.32
C LEU A 311 -3.77 1.23 12.90
N ASP A 312 -3.30 0.07 12.43
CA ASP A 312 -3.81 -1.22 12.90
C ASP A 312 -2.90 -1.80 13.99
N ASP A 313 -3.34 -1.71 15.24
CA ASP A 313 -2.70 -2.25 16.45
C ASP A 313 -1.21 -1.89 16.61
N VAL A 314 -0.83 -0.71 16.10
CA VAL A 314 0.58 -0.27 16.06
C VAL A 314 1.13 -0.03 17.46
N SER A 315 0.29 0.42 18.39
CA SER A 315 0.69 0.71 19.76
C SER A 315 1.16 -0.54 20.52
N SER A 316 0.66 -1.74 20.18
CA SER A 316 1.12 -2.99 20.80
C SER A 316 2.49 -3.44 20.31
N GLU A 317 2.93 -2.93 19.17
CA GLU A 317 4.16 -3.32 18.49
C GLU A 317 5.33 -2.37 18.76
N LEU A 318 5.05 -1.16 19.27
CA LEU A 318 6.04 -0.14 19.57
C LEU A 318 6.33 -0.09 21.09
N ASP A 319 7.56 0.26 21.45
CA ASP A 319 7.87 0.65 22.82
C ASP A 319 7.23 2.03 23.13
N GLU A 320 7.11 2.36 24.43
CA GLU A 320 6.45 3.56 24.91
C GLU A 320 7.01 4.85 24.27
N ARG A 321 8.35 4.94 24.13
CA ARG A 321 9.02 6.11 23.54
C ARG A 321 8.64 6.29 22.07
N ARG A 322 8.68 5.23 21.27
CA ARG A 322 8.34 5.28 19.84
C ARG A 322 6.86 5.50 19.62
N ASN A 323 6.02 4.91 20.48
CA ASN A 323 4.59 5.18 20.43
C ASN A 323 4.29 6.66 20.71
N ALA A 324 4.92 7.25 21.73
CA ALA A 324 4.79 8.67 22.03
C ALA A 324 5.27 9.57 20.88
N GLN A 325 6.41 9.23 20.24
CA GLN A 325 6.91 9.95 19.06
C GLN A 325 5.93 9.88 17.88
N LEU A 326 5.35 8.70 17.62
CA LEU A 326 4.33 8.53 16.58
C LEU A 326 3.11 9.39 16.90
N MET A 327 2.55 9.30 18.12
CA MET A 327 1.37 10.07 18.53
C MET A 327 1.61 11.57 18.44
N ALA A 328 2.77 12.06 18.88
CA ALA A 328 3.15 13.47 18.77
C ALA A 328 3.26 13.93 17.29
N SER A 329 3.80 13.10 16.41
CA SER A 329 3.85 13.39 14.98
C SER A 329 2.45 13.48 14.35
N LEU A 330 1.52 12.65 14.79
CA LEU A 330 0.12 12.66 14.33
C LEU A 330 -0.66 13.87 14.87
N ASP A 331 -0.39 14.25 16.11
CA ASP A 331 -1.04 15.40 16.75
C ASP A 331 -0.66 16.71 16.07
N ALA A 332 0.56 16.81 15.57
CA ALA A 332 1.05 17.98 14.85
C ALA A 332 0.48 18.13 13.43
N GLY A 333 -0.06 17.06 12.84
CA GLY A 333 -0.65 17.09 11.48
C GLY A 333 -2.15 17.42 11.52
N ASP A 334 -2.76 17.65 10.35
CA ASP A 334 -4.19 17.97 10.19
C ASP A 334 -5.01 16.83 9.56
N GLY A 335 -4.39 15.68 9.31
CA GLY A 335 -5.03 14.53 8.68
C GLY A 335 -6.04 13.82 9.59
N GLN A 336 -7.05 13.17 9.00
CA GLN A 336 -7.94 12.28 9.73
C GLN A 336 -7.23 10.95 10.02
N VAL A 337 -7.34 10.47 11.27
CA VAL A 337 -6.65 9.28 11.75
C VAL A 337 -7.65 8.28 12.31
N PHE A 338 -7.49 7.01 11.95
CA PHE A 338 -8.18 5.88 12.55
C PHE A 338 -7.16 4.97 13.23
N VAL A 339 -7.37 4.66 14.48
CA VAL A 339 -6.48 3.83 15.29
C VAL A 339 -7.25 2.67 15.88
N THR A 340 -6.75 1.45 15.71
CA THR A 340 -7.28 0.30 16.47
C THR A 340 -6.40 0.04 17.69
N THR A 341 -7.03 -0.27 18.81
CA THR A 341 -6.32 -0.60 20.06
C THR A 341 -7.13 -1.58 20.91
N THR A 342 -6.46 -2.31 21.75
CA THR A 342 -7.09 -3.08 22.86
C THR A 342 -7.20 -2.26 24.14
N ASP A 343 -6.44 -1.16 24.24
CA ASP A 343 -6.41 -0.31 25.42
C ASP A 343 -6.09 1.14 24.98
N ARG A 344 -7.07 2.04 25.18
CA ARG A 344 -6.94 3.46 24.80
C ARG A 344 -5.85 4.22 25.55
N ARG A 345 -5.33 3.72 26.67
CA ARG A 345 -4.23 4.37 27.41
C ARG A 345 -2.96 4.52 26.58
N TRP A 346 -2.81 3.72 25.54
CA TRP A 346 -1.69 3.82 24.59
C TRP A 346 -1.86 4.94 23.55
N ILE A 347 -3.07 5.51 23.44
CA ILE A 347 -3.39 6.55 22.48
C ILE A 347 -3.45 7.90 23.19
N GLN A 348 -2.31 8.55 23.29
CA GLN A 348 -2.18 9.86 23.94
C GLN A 348 -2.16 10.94 22.84
N VAL A 349 -3.32 11.53 22.57
CA VAL A 349 -3.49 12.63 21.60
C VAL A 349 -4.22 13.78 22.31
N ASN A 350 -3.86 15.03 21.96
CA ASN A 350 -4.42 16.23 22.58
C ASN A 350 -5.65 16.77 21.82
N GLY A 351 -5.94 16.25 20.63
CA GLY A 351 -7.05 16.68 19.80
C GLY A 351 -8.38 16.02 20.15
N ASP A 352 -9.47 16.60 19.65
CA ASP A 352 -10.80 16.00 19.75
C ASP A 352 -10.84 14.63 19.08
N MET A 353 -11.47 13.66 19.74
CA MET A 353 -11.52 12.27 19.29
C MET A 353 -12.93 11.69 19.42
N GLN A 354 -13.23 10.73 18.56
CA GLN A 354 -14.37 9.84 18.69
C GLN A 354 -13.89 8.43 19.01
N VAL A 355 -14.43 7.85 20.07
CA VAL A 355 -14.15 6.46 20.44
C VAL A 355 -15.33 5.59 20.00
N PHE A 356 -15.03 4.49 19.35
CA PHE A 356 -15.98 3.43 18.98
C PHE A 356 -15.61 2.14 19.72
N SER A 357 -16.54 1.62 20.49
CA SER A 357 -16.44 0.25 21.02
C SER A 357 -16.77 -0.75 19.93
N VAL A 358 -15.89 -1.74 19.72
CA VAL A 358 -16.05 -2.78 18.69
C VAL A 358 -16.24 -4.12 19.37
N GLN A 359 -17.41 -4.73 19.20
CA GLN A 359 -17.76 -6.03 19.77
C GLN A 359 -18.50 -6.89 18.74
N ALA A 360 -17.95 -8.08 18.42
CA ALA A 360 -18.52 -9.04 17.48
C ALA A 360 -18.94 -8.41 16.12
N GLY A 361 -18.16 -7.46 15.61
CA GLY A 361 -18.45 -6.76 14.34
C GLY A 361 -19.46 -5.61 14.44
N HIS A 362 -19.96 -5.30 15.63
CA HIS A 362 -20.80 -4.14 15.89
C HIS A 362 -19.96 -2.98 16.43
N LEU A 363 -20.29 -1.78 15.96
CA LEU A 363 -19.68 -0.53 16.41
C LEU A 363 -20.71 0.34 17.12
N SER A 364 -20.35 0.82 18.30
CA SER A 364 -21.14 1.79 19.05
C SER A 364 -20.26 2.95 19.51
N PRO A 365 -20.72 4.22 19.43
CA PRO A 365 -20.01 5.32 20.06
C PRO A 365 -19.84 5.04 21.55
N SER A 366 -18.62 5.22 22.04
CA SER A 366 -18.31 5.14 23.47
C SER A 366 -18.21 6.56 24.05
N PRO A 367 -18.69 6.84 25.26
CA PRO A 367 -18.42 8.12 25.89
C PRO A 367 -16.92 8.32 26.01
N GLY A 368 -16.45 9.50 25.64
CA GLY A 368 -15.06 9.93 25.65
C GLY A 368 -14.41 9.91 27.03
#